data_047c1f0830c6cd58dba0c66b4c8b2f07
#
_entry.id   047c1f0830c6cd58dba0c66b4c8b2f07
#
_cell.length_a   1.000
_cell.length_b   1.000
_cell.length_c   1.000
_cell.angle_alpha   90.00
_cell.angle_beta   90.00
_cell.angle_gamma   90.00
#
_symmetry.space_group_name_H-M   'P 1'
#
loop_
_entity.id
_entity.type
_entity.pdbx_description
1 polymer ?
#
loop_
_entity_poly.entity_id
_entity_poly.type
_entity_poly.pdbx_seq_one_letter_code
_entity_poly.pdbx_strand_id
1 'polypeptide(L)'
;IYQCDWSSDVCSSDLADQNARPGGSTVNIRVYNTLTRRKEHFPTPDRGLIGMYVCGPTVYKPSHVGHMVGPVVFDTIKRFLSYCGYKVKLVINITDIDDKLIIESGKREMTVQALASEITADYLKCLEMLEVKGVDCFPRATDHISEITDMISGLIKKGHAYPADGDVYFDVTSDSDYGKLCNRDPEQLEAGARIEISKKKKNPGDFALWKAAKPGEPFWPSPWGDGRPGWHIECSAMSMKHLGETIDIHGGGLDLQFPHHEDRKSTRLN
;
A
#
# COMPACT_ATOMS: atom_id res chain seq x y z
N ILE A 1 -6.57 -4.49 -9.46
CA ILE A 1 -5.20 -4.26 -8.95
C ILE A 1 -4.26 -4.54 -10.11
N TYR A 2 -3.66 -3.50 -10.67
CA TYR A 2 -2.71 -3.63 -11.75
C TYR A 2 -1.31 -3.50 -11.18
N GLN A 3 -0.49 -4.53 -11.39
CA GLN A 3 0.93 -4.52 -11.09
C GLN A 3 1.67 -4.41 -12.42
N CYS A 4 2.50 -3.40 -12.59
CA CYS A 4 3.34 -3.30 -13.78
C CYS A 4 4.54 -4.23 -13.60
N ASP A 5 4.53 -5.34 -14.32
CA ASP A 5 5.71 -6.15 -14.53
C ASP A 5 6.43 -5.63 -15.79
N TRP A 6 7.60 -5.03 -15.60
CA TRP A 6 8.49 -4.65 -16.69
C TRP A 6 9.37 -5.86 -17.05
N SER A 7 8.77 -6.87 -17.67
CA SER A 7 9.56 -7.77 -18.50
C SER A 7 9.79 -7.08 -19.84
N SER A 8 10.97 -7.23 -20.39
CA SER A 8 11.55 -6.56 -21.55
C SER A 8 10.81 -6.72 -22.90
N ASP A 9 9.55 -7.08 -22.91
CA ASP A 9 8.75 -7.31 -24.11
C ASP A 9 7.80 -6.15 -24.44
N VAL A 10 8.28 -4.90 -24.29
CA VAL A 10 7.67 -3.78 -25.02
C VAL A 10 8.12 -3.91 -26.47
N CYS A 11 7.35 -4.68 -27.22
CA CYS A 11 7.58 -4.87 -28.63
C CYS A 11 7.43 -3.53 -29.36
N SER A 12 8.48 -3.11 -30.06
CA SER A 12 8.58 -1.86 -30.84
C SER A 12 7.58 -1.75 -32.00
N SER A 13 6.69 -2.74 -32.19
CA SER A 13 5.69 -2.76 -33.25
C SER A 13 4.43 -1.96 -32.98
N ASP A 14 4.16 -1.59 -31.70
CA ASP A 14 2.92 -0.86 -31.34
C ASP A 14 3.11 0.67 -31.35
N LEU A 15 4.29 1.18 -31.69
CA LEU A 15 4.60 2.61 -31.78
C LEU A 15 4.38 3.24 -33.18
N ALA A 16 3.79 2.49 -34.09
CA ALA A 16 3.73 2.88 -35.52
C ALA A 16 2.62 3.85 -35.93
N ASP A 17 1.87 4.45 -34.96
CA ASP A 17 0.90 5.50 -35.33
C ASP A 17 1.32 6.87 -34.72
N GLN A 18 2.39 7.45 -35.28
CA GLN A 18 2.99 8.70 -34.83
C GLN A 18 2.20 9.98 -35.20
N ASN A 19 0.95 9.89 -35.64
CA ASN A 19 0.15 11.05 -36.09
C ASN A 19 -1.12 11.34 -35.26
N ALA A 20 -1.30 10.73 -34.09
CA ALA A 20 -2.42 11.06 -33.20
C ALA A 20 -2.16 12.39 -32.48
N ARG A 21 -2.73 13.47 -33.00
CA ARG A 21 -2.81 14.79 -32.32
C ARG A 21 -3.65 14.67 -31.05
N PRO A 22 -3.41 15.49 -29.99
CA PRO A 22 -4.24 15.52 -28.79
C PRO A 22 -5.62 16.07 -29.14
N GLY A 23 -6.57 15.18 -29.37
CA GLY A 23 -7.96 15.52 -29.70
C GLY A 23 -8.66 14.38 -30.39
N GLY A 24 -9.18 13.38 -29.65
CA GLY A 24 -10.26 12.54 -30.13
C GLY A 24 -10.02 11.05 -30.39
N SER A 25 -8.82 10.50 -30.31
CA SER A 25 -8.65 9.05 -30.33
C SER A 25 -8.30 8.52 -28.94
N THR A 26 -9.14 7.69 -28.37
CA THR A 26 -8.85 6.95 -27.14
C THR A 26 -7.65 6.03 -27.41
N VAL A 27 -6.51 6.37 -26.80
CA VAL A 27 -5.32 5.48 -26.86
C VAL A 27 -5.69 4.16 -26.21
N ASN A 28 -5.54 3.07 -26.96
CA ASN A 28 -5.86 1.74 -26.47
C ASN A 28 -4.73 1.24 -25.57
N ILE A 29 -4.82 1.53 -24.27
CA ILE A 29 -3.85 1.13 -23.27
C ILE A 29 -4.18 -0.29 -22.79
N ARG A 30 -3.19 -1.17 -22.81
CA ARG A 30 -3.29 -2.52 -22.23
C ARG A 30 -2.32 -2.66 -21.08
N VAL A 31 -2.79 -3.22 -19.96
CA VAL A 31 -2.01 -3.44 -18.74
C VAL A 31 -2.11 -4.91 -18.32
N TYR A 32 -1.05 -5.41 -17.70
CA TYR A 32 -1.09 -6.72 -17.08
C TYR A 32 -1.85 -6.64 -15.75
N ASN A 33 -2.95 -7.36 -15.64
CA ASN A 33 -3.74 -7.44 -14.42
C ASN A 33 -3.23 -8.61 -13.56
N THR A 34 -2.67 -8.32 -12.39
CA THR A 34 -2.12 -9.32 -11.47
C THR A 34 -3.17 -10.33 -10.99
N LEU A 35 -4.42 -9.90 -10.83
CA LEU A 35 -5.51 -10.77 -10.38
C LEU A 35 -5.90 -11.79 -11.44
N THR A 36 -6.05 -11.36 -12.71
CA THR A 36 -6.45 -12.22 -13.82
C THR A 36 -5.26 -12.85 -14.56
N ARG A 37 -4.02 -12.30 -14.32
CA ARG A 37 -2.75 -12.71 -14.96
C ARG A 37 -2.76 -12.61 -16.47
N ARG A 38 -3.47 -11.63 -17.00
CA ARG A 38 -3.61 -11.37 -18.43
C ARG A 38 -3.38 -9.91 -18.75
N LYS A 39 -2.90 -9.62 -19.96
CA LYS A 39 -2.92 -8.26 -20.51
C LYS A 39 -4.36 -7.92 -20.91
N GLU A 40 -4.92 -6.93 -20.27
CA GLU A 40 -6.31 -6.46 -20.46
C GLU A 40 -6.32 -5.00 -20.88
N HIS A 41 -7.42 -4.57 -21.50
CA HIS A 41 -7.63 -3.14 -21.74
C HIS A 41 -7.72 -2.39 -20.41
N PHE A 42 -7.00 -1.29 -20.30
CA PHE A 42 -7.12 -0.43 -19.13
C PHE A 42 -8.51 0.22 -19.15
N PRO A 43 -9.36 -0.02 -18.15
CA PRO A 43 -10.70 0.54 -18.13
C PRO A 43 -10.61 2.06 -17.94
N THR A 44 -11.41 2.80 -18.69
CA THR A 44 -11.59 4.23 -18.43
C THR A 44 -12.44 4.40 -17.17
N PRO A 45 -11.94 5.06 -16.12
CA PRO A 45 -12.71 5.26 -14.90
C PRO A 45 -13.95 6.13 -15.18
N ASP A 46 -15.12 5.71 -14.71
CA ASP A 46 -16.39 6.48 -14.85
C ASP A 46 -16.29 7.86 -14.23
N ARG A 47 -15.50 8.02 -13.16
CA ARG A 47 -15.26 9.30 -12.47
C ARG A 47 -14.31 10.26 -13.22
N GLY A 48 -13.78 9.87 -14.37
CA GLY A 48 -12.86 10.69 -15.17
C GLY A 48 -11.49 10.99 -14.51
N LEU A 49 -11.17 10.33 -13.37
CA LEU A 49 -9.94 10.48 -12.62
C LEU A 49 -9.37 9.09 -12.29
N ILE A 50 -8.14 8.82 -12.71
CA ILE A 50 -7.40 7.61 -12.35
C ILE A 50 -6.74 7.82 -10.97
N GLY A 51 -7.12 7.01 -10.00
CA GLY A 51 -6.50 6.98 -8.68
C GLY A 51 -5.38 5.93 -8.64
N MET A 52 -4.15 6.38 -8.43
CA MET A 52 -2.97 5.52 -8.26
C MET A 52 -2.50 5.58 -6.81
N TYR A 53 -2.42 4.45 -6.14
CA TYR A 53 -1.84 4.33 -4.81
C TYR A 53 -0.62 3.42 -4.86
N VAL A 54 0.52 3.91 -4.38
CA VAL A 54 1.79 3.16 -4.34
C VAL A 54 2.24 3.01 -2.89
N CYS A 55 2.60 1.80 -2.51
CA CYS A 55 3.20 1.55 -1.20
C CYS A 55 4.59 2.17 -1.14
N GLY A 56 4.71 3.17 -0.27
CA GLY A 56 5.96 3.87 -0.02
C GLY A 56 6.83 3.18 1.03
N PRO A 57 7.95 3.80 1.43
CA PRO A 57 8.91 3.21 2.34
C PRO A 57 8.45 3.26 3.80
N THR A 58 8.97 2.31 4.59
CA THR A 58 9.10 2.47 6.04
C THR A 58 10.37 3.26 6.32
N VAL A 59 10.24 4.44 6.93
CA VAL A 59 11.32 5.44 7.03
C VAL A 59 12.21 5.23 8.26
N TYR A 60 12.90 4.09 8.34
CA TYR A 60 13.75 3.71 9.48
C TYR A 60 15.26 3.78 9.19
N LYS A 61 15.67 3.83 7.91
CA LYS A 61 17.06 3.94 7.44
C LYS A 61 17.15 4.82 6.20
N PRO A 62 18.32 5.42 5.91
CA PRO A 62 18.55 6.19 4.69
C PRO A 62 18.12 5.44 3.43
N SER A 63 17.67 6.19 2.45
CA SER A 63 17.19 5.67 1.20
C SER A 63 18.31 5.04 0.37
N HIS A 64 17.99 4.00 -0.38
CA HIS A 64 18.89 3.41 -1.38
C HIS A 64 18.13 3.26 -2.70
N VAL A 65 18.83 2.94 -3.79
CA VAL A 65 18.27 2.85 -5.15
C VAL A 65 17.00 2.00 -5.22
N GLY A 66 16.90 0.91 -4.45
CA GLY A 66 15.71 0.06 -4.41
C GLY A 66 14.44 0.78 -3.95
N HIS A 67 14.55 1.76 -3.04
CA HIS A 67 13.41 2.56 -2.61
C HIS A 67 12.97 3.57 -3.68
N MET A 68 13.83 3.90 -4.62
CA MET A 68 13.57 4.89 -5.66
C MET A 68 12.93 4.30 -6.91
N VAL A 69 13.11 2.99 -7.17
CA VAL A 69 12.59 2.32 -8.38
C VAL A 69 11.08 2.45 -8.49
N GLY A 70 10.34 2.17 -7.42
CA GLY A 70 8.88 2.29 -7.41
C GLY A 70 8.41 3.70 -7.79
N PRO A 71 8.80 4.75 -7.03
CA PRO A 71 8.42 6.13 -7.34
C PRO A 71 8.75 6.56 -8.78
N VAL A 72 9.93 6.24 -9.31
CA VAL A 72 10.34 6.57 -10.70
C VAL A 72 9.42 5.89 -11.72
N VAL A 73 9.14 4.60 -11.53
CA VAL A 73 8.26 3.83 -12.42
C VAL A 73 6.85 4.41 -12.40
N PHE A 74 6.28 4.65 -11.22
CA PHE A 74 4.89 5.14 -11.12
C PHE A 74 4.75 6.61 -11.50
N ASP A 75 5.77 7.45 -11.33
CA ASP A 75 5.81 8.79 -11.90
C ASP A 75 5.80 8.74 -13.44
N THR A 76 6.57 7.83 -14.02
CA THR A 76 6.58 7.60 -15.48
C THR A 76 5.21 7.14 -15.99
N ILE A 77 4.56 6.20 -15.30
CA ILE A 77 3.20 5.74 -15.63
C ILE A 77 2.20 6.90 -15.56
N LYS A 78 2.25 7.71 -14.50
CA LYS A 78 1.39 8.89 -14.38
C LYS A 78 1.60 9.86 -15.53
N ARG A 79 2.85 10.18 -15.87
CA ARG A 79 3.18 11.07 -17.00
C ARG A 79 2.64 10.53 -18.33
N PHE A 80 2.79 9.22 -18.55
CA PHE A 80 2.26 8.57 -19.75
C PHE A 80 0.74 8.63 -19.81
N LEU A 81 0.04 8.29 -18.74
CA LEU A 81 -1.42 8.38 -18.68
C LEU A 81 -1.91 9.82 -18.89
N SER A 82 -1.21 10.79 -18.29
CA SER A 82 -1.52 12.21 -18.48
C SER A 82 -1.28 12.67 -19.93
N TYR A 83 -0.22 12.18 -20.56
CA TYR A 83 0.03 12.42 -22.01
C TYR A 83 -1.10 11.82 -22.88
N CYS A 84 -1.67 10.69 -22.48
CA CYS A 84 -2.83 10.08 -23.14
C CYS A 84 -4.16 10.82 -22.83
N GLY A 85 -4.13 11.92 -22.08
CA GLY A 85 -5.30 12.76 -21.78
C GLY A 85 -6.06 12.40 -20.52
N TYR A 86 -5.60 11.44 -19.72
CA TYR A 86 -6.24 11.08 -18.44
C TYR A 86 -5.84 12.07 -17.33
N LYS A 87 -6.80 12.34 -16.44
CA LYS A 87 -6.49 12.97 -15.15
C LYS A 87 -6.02 11.87 -14.19
N VAL A 88 -4.87 12.07 -13.55
CA VAL A 88 -4.27 11.05 -12.67
C VAL A 88 -3.89 11.67 -11.34
N LYS A 89 -4.28 11.01 -10.25
CA LYS A 89 -3.83 11.35 -8.89
C LYS A 89 -2.96 10.22 -8.37
N LEU A 90 -1.68 10.51 -8.12
CA LEU A 90 -0.69 9.57 -7.59
C LEU A 90 -0.43 9.86 -6.11
N VAL A 91 -0.66 8.87 -5.28
CA VAL A 91 -0.44 8.90 -3.83
C VAL A 91 0.63 7.87 -3.47
N ILE A 92 1.68 8.29 -2.75
CA ILE A 92 2.72 7.40 -2.20
C ILE A 92 2.75 7.63 -0.70
N ASN A 93 2.44 6.61 0.10
CA ASN A 93 2.44 6.77 1.55
C ASN A 93 3.86 6.76 2.15
N ILE A 94 3.94 7.26 3.37
CA ILE A 94 5.11 7.14 4.24
C ILE A 94 4.67 6.40 5.51
N THR A 95 5.27 5.23 5.75
CA THR A 95 5.10 4.49 6.99
C THR A 95 6.08 5.04 8.02
N ASP A 96 5.59 5.92 8.88
CA ASP A 96 6.35 6.66 9.88
C ASP A 96 6.13 6.13 11.31
N ILE A 97 5.46 4.98 11.44
CA ILE A 97 5.33 4.17 12.66
C ILE A 97 5.37 2.69 12.32
N ASP A 98 6.33 1.95 12.86
CA ASP A 98 6.53 0.52 12.62
C ASP A 98 7.50 -0.06 13.66
N ASP A 99 7.51 -1.38 13.85
CA ASP A 99 8.44 -2.06 14.75
C ASP A 99 9.92 -1.75 14.42
N LYS A 100 10.27 -1.65 13.13
CA LYS A 100 11.64 -1.33 12.67
C LYS A 100 12.05 0.07 13.07
N LEU A 101 11.13 1.05 12.99
CA LEU A 101 11.37 2.42 13.45
C LEU A 101 11.60 2.48 14.95
N ILE A 102 10.79 1.78 15.74
CA ILE A 102 10.91 1.75 17.20
C ILE A 102 12.27 1.16 17.61
N ILE A 103 12.67 0.03 17.00
CA ILE A 103 13.95 -0.60 17.27
C ILE A 103 15.13 0.32 16.88
N GLU A 104 15.06 0.92 15.71
CA GLU A 104 16.15 1.76 15.19
C GLU A 104 16.28 3.08 15.96
N SER A 105 15.17 3.71 16.35
CA SER A 105 15.18 4.92 17.18
C SER A 105 15.80 4.67 18.55
N GLY A 106 15.51 3.51 19.16
CA GLY A 106 16.16 3.11 20.41
C GLY A 106 17.66 2.92 20.28
N LYS A 107 18.15 2.37 19.15
CA LYS A 107 19.60 2.23 18.89
C LYS A 107 20.29 3.57 18.69
N ARG A 108 19.58 4.57 18.15
CA ARG A 108 20.11 5.90 17.88
C ARG A 108 19.86 6.87 19.03
N GLU A 109 19.27 6.41 20.13
CA GLU A 109 18.92 7.23 21.30
C GLU A 109 18.10 8.48 20.94
N MET A 110 17.16 8.33 20.01
CA MET A 110 16.27 9.40 19.53
C MET A 110 14.81 8.95 19.53
N THR A 111 13.89 9.91 19.45
CA THR A 111 12.46 9.58 19.36
C THR A 111 12.12 9.00 18.00
N VAL A 112 11.09 8.13 17.93
CA VAL A 112 10.56 7.57 16.69
C VAL A 112 10.18 8.68 15.71
N GLN A 113 9.53 9.76 16.20
CA GLN A 113 9.13 10.90 15.39
C GLN A 113 10.32 11.65 14.78
N ALA A 114 11.40 11.85 15.56
CA ALA A 114 12.61 12.52 15.07
C ALA A 114 13.28 11.70 13.97
N LEU A 115 13.44 10.38 14.18
CA LEU A 115 13.98 9.46 13.19
C LEU A 115 13.12 9.45 11.91
N ALA A 116 11.80 9.29 12.05
CA ALA A 116 10.88 9.29 10.90
C ALA A 116 10.98 10.60 10.11
N SER A 117 11.08 11.74 10.79
CA SER A 117 11.21 13.06 10.13
C SER A 117 12.52 13.19 9.36
N GLU A 118 13.65 12.77 9.96
CA GLU A 118 14.98 12.79 9.35
C GLU A 118 15.00 11.95 8.07
N ILE A 119 14.56 10.68 8.18
CA ILE A 119 14.60 9.75 7.04
C ILE A 119 13.57 10.11 5.97
N THR A 120 12.41 10.67 6.34
CA THR A 120 11.45 11.21 5.38
C THR A 120 12.05 12.35 4.56
N ALA A 121 12.79 13.27 5.21
CA ALA A 121 13.46 14.36 4.51
C ALA A 121 14.52 13.85 3.53
N ASP A 122 15.31 12.84 3.93
CA ASP A 122 16.27 12.15 3.05
C ASP A 122 15.57 11.52 1.83
N TYR A 123 14.48 10.79 2.07
CA TYR A 123 13.68 10.15 1.02
C TYR A 123 13.14 11.16 -0.01
N LEU A 124 12.54 12.25 0.47
CA LEU A 124 11.98 13.28 -0.41
C LEU A 124 13.07 13.99 -1.21
N LYS A 125 14.24 14.24 -0.60
CA LYS A 125 15.42 14.80 -1.29
C LYS A 125 15.92 13.87 -2.40
N CYS A 126 15.96 12.55 -2.16
CA CYS A 126 16.32 11.56 -3.17
C CYS A 126 15.34 11.56 -4.36
N LEU A 127 14.03 11.68 -4.09
CA LEU A 127 13.01 11.82 -5.14
C LEU A 127 13.20 13.08 -5.98
N GLU A 128 13.50 14.21 -5.33
CA GLU A 128 13.78 15.46 -6.01
C GLU A 128 15.00 15.35 -6.93
N MET A 129 16.10 14.76 -6.46
CA MET A 129 17.31 14.51 -7.25
C MET A 129 17.05 13.63 -8.48
N LEU A 130 16.07 12.73 -8.42
CA LEU A 130 15.66 11.86 -9.52
C LEU A 130 14.54 12.45 -10.37
N GLU A 131 14.19 13.74 -10.19
CA GLU A 131 13.15 14.43 -10.93
C GLU A 131 11.75 13.76 -10.85
N VAL A 132 11.46 13.04 -9.75
CA VAL A 132 10.15 12.46 -9.46
C VAL A 132 9.23 13.58 -8.97
N LYS A 133 8.47 14.18 -9.87
CA LYS A 133 7.63 15.38 -9.62
C LYS A 133 6.13 15.10 -9.72
N GLY A 134 5.75 13.92 -10.16
CA GLY A 134 4.34 13.59 -10.42
C GLY A 134 3.56 13.10 -9.20
N VAL A 135 4.16 12.99 -8.02
CA VAL A 135 3.45 12.54 -6.81
C VAL A 135 2.63 13.71 -6.25
N ASP A 136 1.31 13.50 -6.10
CA ASP A 136 0.40 14.56 -5.63
C ASP A 136 0.41 14.70 -4.11
N CYS A 137 0.61 13.62 -3.37
CA CYS A 137 0.76 13.68 -1.92
C CYS A 137 1.50 12.47 -1.33
N PHE A 138 2.10 12.70 -0.16
CA PHE A 138 2.80 11.72 0.65
C PHE A 138 2.13 11.62 2.03
N PRO A 139 0.98 10.91 2.16
CA PRO A 139 0.30 10.77 3.44
C PRO A 139 1.15 9.95 4.41
N ARG A 140 1.15 10.34 5.69
CA ARG A 140 1.82 9.63 6.78
C ARG A 140 0.83 8.81 7.57
N ALA A 141 1.23 7.64 8.04
CA ALA A 141 0.37 6.77 8.83
C ALA A 141 -0.06 7.46 10.14
N THR A 142 0.84 8.19 10.79
CA THR A 142 0.55 8.89 12.05
C THR A 142 -0.46 10.03 11.92
N ASP A 143 -0.63 10.60 10.73
CA ASP A 143 -1.63 11.65 10.45
C ASP A 143 -3.03 11.07 10.16
N HIS A 144 -3.18 9.73 10.12
CA HIS A 144 -4.42 9.03 9.71
C HIS A 144 -4.96 8.05 10.74
N ILE A 145 -4.60 8.24 12.02
CA ILE A 145 -5.01 7.34 13.11
C ILE A 145 -6.54 7.25 13.24
N SER A 146 -7.26 8.37 13.04
CA SER A 146 -8.73 8.39 13.09
C SER A 146 -9.33 7.51 12.00
N GLU A 147 -8.88 7.67 10.75
CA GLU A 147 -9.34 6.88 9.62
C GLU A 147 -9.03 5.39 9.79
N ILE A 148 -7.88 5.08 10.39
CA ILE A 148 -7.47 3.70 10.69
C ILE A 148 -8.40 3.09 11.74
N THR A 149 -8.64 3.79 12.85
CA THR A 149 -9.51 3.28 13.93
C THR A 149 -10.97 3.15 13.49
N ASP A 150 -11.46 4.06 12.65
CA ASP A 150 -12.80 3.99 12.07
C ASP A 150 -12.93 2.77 11.15
N MET A 151 -11.93 2.52 10.29
CA MET A 151 -11.91 1.37 9.40
C MET A 151 -11.88 0.06 10.19
N ILE A 152 -11.03 -0.06 11.21
CA ILE A 152 -10.97 -1.25 12.08
C ILE A 152 -12.31 -1.47 12.78
N SER A 153 -12.93 -0.41 13.30
CA SER A 153 -14.27 -0.48 13.93
C SER A 153 -15.34 -0.98 12.94
N GLY A 154 -15.25 -0.55 11.69
CA GLY A 154 -16.11 -1.05 10.61
C GLY A 154 -15.92 -2.55 10.35
N LEU A 155 -14.68 -3.02 10.26
CA LEU A 155 -14.35 -4.44 10.07
C LEU A 155 -14.83 -5.31 11.24
N ILE A 156 -14.71 -4.84 12.47
CA ILE A 156 -15.23 -5.55 13.66
C ILE A 156 -16.76 -5.66 13.57
N LYS A 157 -17.45 -4.56 13.24
CA LYS A 157 -18.93 -4.57 13.10
C LYS A 157 -19.42 -5.53 12.01
N LYS A 158 -18.65 -5.73 10.96
CA LYS A 158 -18.95 -6.66 9.85
C LYS A 158 -18.52 -8.10 10.15
N GLY A 159 -17.83 -8.36 11.26
CA GLY A 159 -17.35 -9.69 11.65
C GLY A 159 -16.06 -10.13 10.98
N HIS A 160 -15.34 -9.21 10.31
CA HIS A 160 -14.06 -9.51 9.65
C HIS A 160 -12.83 -9.31 10.56
N ALA A 161 -13.02 -8.70 11.72
CA ALA A 161 -11.96 -8.47 12.68
C ALA A 161 -12.44 -8.72 14.11
N TYR A 162 -11.50 -9.01 15.01
CA TYR A 162 -11.79 -9.28 16.41
C TYR A 162 -10.71 -8.71 17.35
N PRO A 163 -11.11 -8.15 18.51
CA PRO A 163 -10.18 -7.74 19.55
C PRO A 163 -9.67 -8.94 20.35
N ALA A 164 -8.40 -8.88 20.78
CA ALA A 164 -7.75 -9.89 21.62
C ALA A 164 -6.65 -9.23 22.47
N ASP A 165 -6.90 -9.07 23.78
CA ASP A 165 -5.95 -8.53 24.77
C ASP A 165 -5.29 -7.20 24.35
N GLY A 166 -6.11 -6.22 23.91
CA GLY A 166 -5.66 -4.90 23.47
C GLY A 166 -5.15 -4.83 22.03
N ASP A 167 -4.90 -5.96 21.38
CA ASP A 167 -4.66 -6.05 19.95
C ASP A 167 -6.00 -6.19 19.19
N VAL A 168 -6.00 -5.90 17.88
CA VAL A 168 -7.10 -6.27 16.99
C VAL A 168 -6.52 -7.00 15.78
N TYR A 169 -7.12 -8.13 15.43
CA TYR A 169 -6.70 -8.96 14.31
C TYR A 169 -7.79 -9.03 13.24
N PHE A 170 -7.36 -9.09 11.98
CA PHE A 170 -8.21 -9.47 10.86
C PHE A 170 -8.32 -10.98 10.81
N ASP A 171 -9.54 -11.50 10.67
CA ASP A 171 -9.85 -12.91 10.51
C ASP A 171 -9.77 -13.27 9.03
N VAL A 172 -8.66 -13.90 8.60
CA VAL A 172 -8.44 -14.23 7.17
C VAL A 172 -9.48 -15.23 6.66
N THR A 173 -10.09 -16.02 7.53
CA THR A 173 -11.12 -16.99 7.14
C THR A 173 -12.46 -16.33 6.80
N SER A 174 -12.63 -15.07 7.18
CA SER A 174 -13.82 -14.27 6.86
C SER A 174 -13.83 -13.74 5.42
N ASP A 175 -12.70 -13.80 4.70
CA ASP A 175 -12.59 -13.46 3.27
C ASP A 175 -12.41 -14.71 2.43
N SER A 176 -13.48 -15.17 1.77
CA SER A 176 -13.44 -16.34 0.87
C SER A 176 -12.51 -16.16 -0.34
N ASP A 177 -12.08 -14.93 -0.60
CA ASP A 177 -11.19 -14.56 -1.71
C ASP A 177 -9.73 -14.36 -1.26
N TYR A 178 -9.43 -14.62 0.03
CA TYR A 178 -8.07 -14.50 0.54
C TYR A 178 -7.12 -15.46 -0.19
N GLY A 179 -5.98 -14.95 -0.63
CA GLY A 179 -5.01 -15.70 -1.42
C GLY A 179 -5.17 -15.60 -2.95
N LYS A 180 -6.30 -15.09 -3.47
CA LYS A 180 -6.54 -14.98 -4.92
C LYS A 180 -5.56 -14.06 -5.63
N LEU A 181 -5.14 -12.96 -5.03
CA LEU A 181 -4.21 -12.02 -5.65
C LEU A 181 -2.82 -12.65 -5.84
N CYS A 182 -2.32 -13.34 -4.82
CA CYS A 182 -1.02 -14.01 -4.87
C CYS A 182 -1.11 -15.43 -5.48
N ASN A 183 -2.32 -15.95 -5.75
CA ASN A 183 -2.59 -17.32 -6.21
C ASN A 183 -1.95 -18.39 -5.31
N ARG A 184 -2.12 -18.23 -4.03
CA ARG A 184 -1.66 -19.18 -3.03
C ARG A 184 -2.85 -19.77 -2.30
N ASP A 185 -2.78 -21.05 -2.04
CA ASP A 185 -3.72 -21.73 -1.17
C ASP A 185 -3.50 -21.23 0.27
N PRO A 186 -4.55 -20.84 1.01
CA PRO A 186 -4.43 -20.47 2.42
C PRO A 186 -3.66 -21.49 3.27
N GLU A 187 -3.81 -22.79 3.02
CA GLU A 187 -3.06 -23.84 3.71
C GLU A 187 -1.54 -23.80 3.45
N GLN A 188 -1.13 -23.33 2.26
CA GLN A 188 0.29 -23.14 1.92
C GLN A 188 0.87 -21.86 2.51
N LEU A 189 0.03 -20.89 2.89
CA LEU A 189 0.44 -19.64 3.50
C LEU A 189 0.88 -19.83 4.95
N GLU A 190 0.33 -20.82 5.66
CA GLU A 190 0.72 -21.16 7.02
C GLU A 190 2.16 -21.73 7.09
N ALA A 191 2.58 -22.47 6.08
CA ALA A 191 3.90 -23.11 6.04
C ALA A 191 5.06 -22.12 5.75
N GLY A 192 4.78 -20.93 5.19
CA GLY A 192 5.79 -19.92 4.81
C GLY A 192 5.94 -18.76 5.78
N ALA A 193 5.01 -18.59 6.69
CA ALA A 193 5.02 -17.50 7.65
C ALA A 193 5.96 -17.82 8.82
N ARG A 194 7.11 -17.15 8.90
CA ARG A 194 7.93 -17.06 10.13
C ARG A 194 7.19 -16.18 11.17
N ILE A 195 5.98 -16.61 11.57
CA ILE A 195 5.18 -15.86 12.52
C ILE A 195 5.28 -16.65 13.83
N GLU A 196 5.80 -15.99 14.87
CA GLU A 196 5.54 -16.47 16.24
C GLU A 196 4.04 -16.68 16.37
N ILE A 197 3.65 -17.91 16.66
CA ILE A 197 2.25 -18.29 16.87
C ILE A 197 1.79 -17.56 18.13
N SER A 198 1.26 -16.36 17.95
CA SER A 198 0.66 -15.65 19.07
C SER A 198 -0.57 -16.41 19.52
N LYS A 199 -0.62 -16.76 20.81
CA LYS A 199 -1.79 -17.41 21.43
C LYS A 199 -3.08 -16.55 21.34
N LYS A 200 -2.95 -15.28 20.95
CA LYS A 200 -4.06 -14.33 20.79
C LYS A 200 -4.80 -14.48 19.45
N LYS A 201 -4.17 -15.10 18.44
CA LYS A 201 -4.77 -15.26 17.11
C LYS A 201 -5.71 -16.47 17.08
N LYS A 202 -6.83 -16.34 16.38
CA LYS A 202 -7.74 -17.46 16.09
C LYS A 202 -7.11 -18.41 15.06
N ASN A 203 -6.51 -17.83 14.01
CA ASN A 203 -5.84 -18.56 12.95
C ASN A 203 -4.39 -18.04 12.77
N PRO A 204 -3.44 -18.90 12.44
CA PRO A 204 -2.05 -18.49 12.22
C PRO A 204 -1.89 -17.38 11.17
N GLY A 205 -2.73 -17.41 10.14
CA GLY A 205 -2.73 -16.43 9.05
C GLY A 205 -3.30 -15.04 9.42
N ASP A 206 -4.01 -14.92 10.56
CA ASP A 206 -4.60 -13.65 10.97
C ASP A 206 -3.50 -12.59 11.16
N PHE A 207 -3.77 -11.35 10.77
CA PHE A 207 -2.78 -10.28 10.86
C PHE A 207 -3.29 -9.12 11.73
N ALA A 208 -2.34 -8.43 12.38
CA ALA A 208 -2.67 -7.34 13.28
C ALA A 208 -3.14 -6.10 12.51
N LEU A 209 -4.30 -5.58 12.90
CA LEU A 209 -4.84 -4.29 12.48
C LEU A 209 -4.49 -3.19 13.49
N TRP A 210 -4.46 -3.55 14.78
CA TRP A 210 -4.06 -2.70 15.90
C TRP A 210 -3.19 -3.49 16.84
N LYS A 211 -2.13 -2.90 17.35
CA LYS A 211 -1.20 -3.49 18.31
C LYS A 211 -1.23 -2.70 19.59
N ALA A 212 -1.51 -3.36 20.71
CA ALA A 212 -1.41 -2.76 22.05
C ALA A 212 0.00 -2.19 22.28
N ALA A 213 0.07 -1.00 22.86
CA ALA A 213 1.33 -0.35 23.15
C ALA A 213 2.11 -1.09 24.23
N LYS A 214 3.41 -1.24 24.02
CA LYS A 214 4.35 -1.69 25.05
C LYS A 214 4.95 -0.48 25.79
N PRO A 215 5.43 -0.66 27.02
CA PRO A 215 6.09 0.43 27.74
C PRO A 215 7.20 1.08 26.91
N GLY A 216 7.12 2.42 26.75
CA GLY A 216 8.09 3.22 26.00
C GLY A 216 7.87 3.29 24.49
N GLU A 217 6.87 2.60 23.93
CA GLU A 217 6.48 2.74 22.52
C GLU A 217 5.56 3.95 22.31
N PRO A 218 5.60 4.60 21.14
CA PRO A 218 4.58 5.56 20.73
C PRO A 218 3.20 4.90 20.68
N PHE A 219 2.17 5.61 21.11
CA PHE A 219 0.81 5.09 21.09
C PHE A 219 -0.23 6.19 20.85
N TRP A 220 -1.41 5.75 20.46
CA TRP A 220 -2.62 6.55 20.31
C TRP A 220 -3.78 5.88 21.04
N PRO A 221 -4.71 6.66 21.61
CA PRO A 221 -5.91 6.10 22.21
C PRO A 221 -6.81 5.48 21.16
N SER A 222 -7.42 4.34 21.49
CA SER A 222 -8.40 3.65 20.66
C SER A 222 -9.50 3.00 21.49
N PRO A 223 -10.61 2.54 20.88
CA PRO A 223 -11.66 1.79 21.59
C PRO A 223 -11.15 0.48 22.23
N TRP A 224 -9.99 -0.02 21.80
CA TRP A 224 -9.40 -1.29 22.29
C TRP A 224 -8.26 -1.06 23.30
N GLY A 225 -7.95 0.19 23.60
CA GLY A 225 -6.86 0.62 24.47
C GLY A 225 -5.77 1.38 23.70
N ASP A 226 -4.78 1.85 24.45
CA ASP A 226 -3.62 2.54 23.90
C ASP A 226 -2.80 1.59 23.01
N GLY A 227 -2.46 2.05 21.81
CA GLY A 227 -1.77 1.20 20.84
C GLY A 227 -1.36 1.94 19.57
N ARG A 228 -1.03 1.19 18.56
CA ARG A 228 -0.61 1.69 17.26
C ARG A 228 -1.14 0.83 16.11
N PRO A 229 -1.23 1.36 14.89
CA PRO A 229 -1.72 0.59 13.74
C PRO A 229 -0.82 -0.60 13.41
N GLY A 230 -1.44 -1.64 12.87
CA GLY A 230 -0.75 -2.67 12.12
C GLY A 230 -0.39 -2.16 10.72
N TRP A 231 0.68 -2.69 10.13
CA TRP A 231 1.23 -2.18 8.87
C TRP A 231 0.24 -2.19 7.69
N HIS A 232 -0.62 -3.21 7.59
CA HIS A 232 -1.47 -3.39 6.40
C HIS A 232 -2.65 -2.41 6.34
N ILE A 233 -3.27 -2.12 7.49
CA ILE A 233 -4.45 -1.24 7.57
C ILE A 233 -4.13 0.22 7.27
N GLU A 234 -2.90 0.67 7.54
CA GLU A 234 -2.45 2.04 7.26
C GLU A 234 -2.70 2.42 5.81
N CYS A 235 -2.18 1.60 4.90
CA CYS A 235 -2.34 1.82 3.47
C CYS A 235 -3.80 1.73 3.01
N SER A 236 -4.60 0.87 3.63
CA SER A 236 -6.03 0.76 3.31
C SER A 236 -6.78 2.05 3.68
N ALA A 237 -6.57 2.55 4.90
CA ALA A 237 -7.19 3.77 5.37
C ALA A 237 -6.72 5.00 4.56
N MET A 238 -5.40 5.16 4.37
CA MET A 238 -4.85 6.28 3.60
C MET A 238 -5.32 6.28 2.14
N SER A 239 -5.35 5.09 1.49
CA SER A 239 -5.83 5.01 0.11
C SER A 239 -7.29 5.39 -0.02
N MET A 240 -8.16 4.93 0.90
CA MET A 240 -9.58 5.32 0.91
C MET A 240 -9.75 6.82 1.16
N LYS A 241 -9.01 7.41 2.09
CA LYS A 241 -9.07 8.85 2.40
C LYS A 241 -8.70 9.70 1.19
N HIS A 242 -7.64 9.34 0.47
CA HIS A 242 -7.09 10.18 -0.61
C HIS A 242 -7.65 9.89 -2.00
N LEU A 243 -8.12 8.67 -2.26
CA LEU A 243 -8.56 8.22 -3.58
C LEU A 243 -10.02 7.73 -3.61
N GLY A 244 -10.66 7.60 -2.45
CA GLY A 244 -12.02 7.08 -2.31
C GLY A 244 -12.05 5.55 -2.22
N GLU A 245 -13.27 4.99 -2.28
CA GLU A 245 -13.51 3.56 -2.06
C GLU A 245 -12.84 2.66 -3.10
N THR A 246 -12.67 3.14 -4.32
CA THR A 246 -12.05 2.40 -5.42
C THR A 246 -10.74 3.02 -5.84
N ILE A 247 -9.71 2.19 -6.01
CA ILE A 247 -8.40 2.54 -6.58
C ILE A 247 -8.30 1.89 -7.95
N ASP A 248 -7.84 2.64 -8.96
CA ASP A 248 -7.68 2.12 -10.31
C ASP A 248 -6.35 1.38 -10.48
N ILE A 249 -5.27 1.91 -9.89
CA ILE A 249 -3.94 1.31 -9.94
C ILE A 249 -3.38 1.24 -8.51
N HIS A 250 -2.98 0.04 -8.11
CA HIS A 250 -2.28 -0.20 -6.87
C HIS A 250 -0.87 -0.70 -7.17
N GLY A 251 0.13 0.06 -6.77
CA GLY A 251 1.54 -0.20 -7.02
C GLY A 251 2.34 -0.59 -5.78
N GLY A 252 3.41 -1.34 -6.03
CA GLY A 252 4.38 -1.76 -5.01
C GLY A 252 5.36 -2.78 -5.57
N GLY A 253 6.36 -3.16 -4.81
CA GLY A 253 7.29 -4.23 -5.15
C GLY A 253 6.59 -5.60 -5.23
N LEU A 254 7.17 -6.54 -5.99
CA LEU A 254 6.65 -7.91 -6.08
C LEU A 254 6.63 -8.63 -4.73
N ASP A 255 7.58 -8.32 -3.87
CA ASP A 255 7.69 -8.80 -2.50
C ASP A 255 6.51 -8.36 -1.61
N LEU A 256 5.83 -7.26 -1.98
CA LEU A 256 4.64 -6.77 -1.29
C LEU A 256 3.34 -7.46 -1.74
N GLN A 257 3.36 -8.24 -2.83
CA GLN A 257 2.16 -8.92 -3.31
C GLN A 257 1.54 -9.79 -2.21
N PHE A 258 2.39 -10.51 -1.48
CA PHE A 258 1.98 -11.27 -0.32
C PHE A 258 2.99 -11.05 0.84
N PRO A 259 2.51 -10.82 2.08
CA PRO A 259 1.09 -10.71 2.44
C PRO A 259 0.47 -9.32 2.22
N HIS A 260 1.27 -8.25 2.06
CA HIS A 260 0.82 -6.87 2.23
C HIS A 260 -0.33 -6.45 1.28
N HIS A 261 -0.24 -6.73 -0.02
CA HIS A 261 -1.30 -6.36 -0.97
C HIS A 261 -2.52 -7.27 -0.86
N GLU A 262 -2.34 -8.55 -0.54
CA GLU A 262 -3.44 -9.48 -0.28
C GLU A 262 -4.23 -9.03 0.96
N ASP A 263 -3.56 -8.76 2.07
CA ASP A 263 -4.19 -8.31 3.32
C ASP A 263 -4.93 -6.98 3.14
N ARG A 264 -4.38 -6.07 2.32
CA ARG A 264 -5.06 -4.81 1.99
C ARG A 264 -6.28 -4.99 1.10
N LYS A 265 -6.26 -5.95 0.18
CA LYS A 265 -7.46 -6.30 -0.60
C LYS A 265 -8.57 -6.72 0.36
N SER A 266 -8.25 -7.57 1.33
CA SER A 266 -9.22 -8.09 2.30
C SER A 266 -9.71 -7.04 3.29
N THR A 267 -8.86 -6.13 3.77
CA THR A 267 -9.28 -5.05 4.69
C THR A 267 -10.22 -4.01 4.04
N ARG A 268 -10.42 -4.05 2.73
CA ARG A 268 -11.34 -3.18 1.98
C ARG A 268 -12.66 -3.87 1.63
N LEU A 269 -12.99 -4.96 2.31
CA LEU A 269 -14.30 -5.61 2.19
C LEU A 269 -15.41 -4.66 2.68
N ASN A 270 -16.28 -4.26 1.74
CA ASN A 270 -17.44 -3.38 1.98
C ASN A 270 -18.72 -4.19 2.11
#